data_dddcedc611676ae6729f56c8770dfff8
#
_entry.id   dddcedc611676ae6729f56c8770dfff8
#
_cell.length_a   1.000
_cell.length_b   1.000
_cell.length_c   1.000
_cell.angle_alpha   90.00
_cell.angle_beta   90.00
_cell.angle_gamma   90.00
#
_symmetry.space_group_name_H-M   'P 1'
#
loop_
_entity.id
_entity.type
_entity.pdbx_description
1 polymer ?
#
loop_
_entity_poly.entity_id
_entity_poly.type
_entity_poly.pdbx_seq_one_letter_code
_entity_poly.pdbx_strand_id
1 'polypeptide(L)'
;MCIRDRNNGAWGFAYTNDLSKLDEIAQTSIKISNSLKGDESLSKADIIQDKVSTDVKIPFSDVSIEEKKEIMSEASKAASLKEVTSTTVSYSDSQSQEVILSSEGTSIEMNTNRVAMFLNAAASDGTMMQIGHNSIGGVKGFEAISDEDIEAFGRKIGEKAVRLLKAESAPSGRFPIIADPNLTGVFVHEALGHAVEGDLILQNDSILKDKLGSKIGSDIVNIYDDASLKDGFGYYPYDVEGVKTKPNQLVKDGKLISLLNSRETASKLNMESSGNARSIIADKPIVRMSNTYLKPGEMSFEELIEDIPDGIYLKGSRGGQVDTGKGIFQFNAAEGFKIENGEITTPLRDVSLSGNILETLKNVDAIGNDFELSVGFCGKDGQTAPVGDGGPHTRILNALVGGSS
;
A
#
# COMPACT_ATOMS: atom_id res chain seq x y z
N MET A 1 -15.82 -19.61 -7.76
CA MET A 1 -14.94 -19.75 -8.91
C MET A 1 -15.28 -18.74 -9.99
N CYS A 2 -14.25 -18.16 -10.63
CA CYS A 2 -14.40 -17.25 -11.77
C CYS A 2 -13.84 -17.90 -13.03
N ILE A 3 -14.51 -17.73 -14.14
CA ILE A 3 -14.06 -18.19 -15.46
C ILE A 3 -13.99 -16.97 -16.37
N ARG A 4 -12.86 -16.84 -17.05
CA ARG A 4 -12.63 -15.82 -18.07
C ARG A 4 -12.30 -16.53 -19.37
N ASP A 5 -13.08 -16.25 -20.40
CA ASP A 5 -12.84 -16.71 -21.75
C ASP A 5 -12.54 -15.53 -22.65
N ARG A 6 -11.58 -15.69 -23.56
CA ARG A 6 -11.25 -14.64 -24.54
C ARG A 6 -11.32 -15.20 -25.95
N ASN A 7 -12.20 -14.64 -26.76
CA ASN A 7 -12.37 -15.01 -28.15
C ASN A 7 -12.44 -13.75 -29.04
N ASN A 8 -11.66 -13.75 -30.14
CA ASN A 8 -11.58 -12.63 -31.08
C ASN A 8 -11.36 -11.27 -30.41
N GLY A 9 -10.50 -11.22 -29.39
CA GLY A 9 -10.17 -10.01 -28.66
C GLY A 9 -11.25 -9.53 -27.67
N ALA A 10 -12.32 -10.28 -27.46
CA ALA A 10 -13.37 -9.94 -26.50
C ALA A 10 -13.35 -10.90 -25.29
N TRP A 11 -13.61 -10.36 -24.12
CA TRP A 11 -13.70 -11.11 -22.88
C TRP A 11 -15.13 -11.53 -22.56
N GLY A 12 -15.30 -12.78 -22.16
CA GLY A 12 -16.45 -13.29 -21.43
C GLY A 12 -16.05 -13.58 -19.99
N PHE A 13 -16.84 -13.14 -19.03
CA PHE A 13 -16.60 -13.35 -17.61
C PHE A 13 -17.84 -13.92 -16.95
N ALA A 14 -17.68 -14.98 -16.17
CA ALA A 14 -18.74 -15.57 -15.38
C ALA A 14 -18.18 -16.14 -14.06
N TYR A 15 -18.97 -16.14 -13.01
CA TYR A 15 -18.57 -16.67 -11.71
C TYR A 15 -19.70 -17.42 -11.02
N THR A 16 -19.33 -18.30 -10.08
CA THR A 16 -20.27 -19.00 -9.20
C THR A 16 -19.62 -19.35 -7.86
N ASN A 17 -20.42 -19.43 -6.83
CA ASN A 17 -20.06 -20.04 -5.55
C ASN A 17 -20.53 -21.53 -5.44
N ASP A 18 -21.20 -22.04 -6.47
CA ASP A 18 -21.66 -23.42 -6.57
C ASP A 18 -20.83 -24.18 -7.61
N LEU A 19 -19.92 -25.05 -7.14
CA LEU A 19 -19.02 -25.82 -8.01
C LEU A 19 -19.75 -26.85 -8.89
N SER A 20 -20.98 -27.22 -8.59
CA SER A 20 -21.78 -28.10 -9.45
C SER A 20 -22.19 -27.44 -10.77
N LYS A 21 -22.07 -26.09 -10.86
CA LYS A 21 -22.42 -25.28 -12.04
C LYS A 21 -21.22 -24.91 -12.91
N LEU A 22 -20.09 -25.57 -12.76
CA LEU A 22 -18.87 -25.22 -13.50
C LEU A 22 -19.06 -25.23 -15.01
N ASP A 23 -19.71 -26.24 -15.55
CA ASP A 23 -19.96 -26.37 -16.99
C ASP A 23 -20.89 -25.25 -17.49
N GLU A 24 -21.92 -24.91 -16.69
CA GLU A 24 -22.86 -23.84 -17.04
C GLU A 24 -22.16 -22.48 -17.13
N ILE A 25 -21.33 -22.13 -16.14
CA ILE A 25 -20.63 -20.85 -16.15
C ILE A 25 -19.51 -20.80 -17.19
N ALA A 26 -18.86 -21.95 -17.49
CA ALA A 26 -17.90 -22.03 -18.59
C ALA A 26 -18.58 -21.73 -19.93
N GLN A 27 -19.72 -22.36 -20.20
CA GLN A 27 -20.52 -22.10 -21.42
C GLN A 27 -21.02 -20.65 -21.45
N THR A 28 -21.38 -20.07 -20.31
CA THR A 28 -21.81 -18.68 -20.22
C THR A 28 -20.68 -17.73 -20.57
N SER A 29 -19.49 -17.92 -20.02
CA SER A 29 -18.30 -17.13 -20.32
C SER A 29 -17.95 -17.18 -21.83
N ILE A 30 -17.95 -18.39 -22.42
CA ILE A 30 -17.73 -18.61 -23.86
C ILE A 30 -18.80 -17.92 -24.70
N LYS A 31 -20.07 -18.01 -24.31
CA LYS A 31 -21.17 -17.36 -25.03
C LYS A 31 -21.04 -15.84 -25.04
N ILE A 32 -20.62 -15.24 -23.90
CA ILE A 32 -20.39 -13.81 -23.78
C ILE A 32 -19.25 -13.39 -24.70
N SER A 33 -18.07 -14.04 -24.62
CA SER A 33 -16.91 -13.70 -25.45
C SER A 33 -17.21 -13.82 -26.95
N ASN A 34 -17.98 -14.85 -27.36
CA ASN A 34 -18.40 -15.06 -28.74
C ASN A 34 -19.41 -13.99 -29.25
N SER A 35 -20.18 -13.39 -28.36
CA SER A 35 -21.21 -12.39 -28.73
C SER A 35 -20.66 -10.97 -28.84
N LEU A 36 -19.44 -10.74 -28.40
CA LEU A 36 -18.78 -9.45 -28.38
C LEU A 36 -17.67 -9.40 -29.45
N LYS A 37 -17.28 -8.18 -29.81
CA LYS A 37 -16.07 -7.91 -30.59
C LYS A 37 -15.14 -7.07 -29.73
N GLY A 38 -13.86 -7.37 -29.77
CA GLY A 38 -12.81 -6.64 -29.05
C GLY A 38 -11.51 -6.67 -29.84
N ASP A 39 -10.53 -6.00 -29.34
CA ASP A 39 -9.16 -5.95 -29.87
C ASP A 39 -8.12 -6.34 -28.81
N GLU A 40 -8.60 -6.89 -27.70
CA GLU A 40 -7.74 -7.29 -26.57
C GLU A 40 -6.77 -8.39 -27.00
N SER A 41 -5.52 -8.21 -26.63
CA SER A 41 -4.45 -9.19 -26.76
C SER A 41 -3.72 -9.34 -25.44
N LEU A 42 -3.11 -10.49 -25.21
CA LEU A 42 -2.34 -10.77 -23.99
C LEU A 42 -0.86 -10.87 -24.33
N SER A 43 -0.03 -10.25 -23.50
CA SER A 43 1.42 -10.51 -23.54
C SER A 43 1.70 -11.98 -23.20
N LYS A 44 2.81 -12.50 -23.70
CA LYS A 44 3.25 -13.84 -23.37
C LYS A 44 3.53 -13.96 -21.87
N ALA A 45 3.22 -15.11 -21.30
CA ALA A 45 3.59 -15.49 -19.95
C ALA A 45 4.16 -16.90 -19.97
N ASP A 46 4.99 -17.24 -19.01
CA ASP A 46 5.50 -18.59 -18.84
C ASP A 46 4.39 -19.55 -18.43
N ILE A 47 4.46 -20.79 -18.89
CA ILE A 47 3.59 -21.86 -18.43
C ILE A 47 4.15 -22.37 -17.12
N ILE A 48 3.39 -22.23 -16.05
CA ILE A 48 3.81 -22.56 -14.69
C ILE A 48 2.95 -23.66 -14.11
N GLN A 49 3.61 -24.64 -13.49
CA GLN A 49 2.99 -25.66 -12.65
C GLN A 49 3.65 -25.59 -11.28
N ASP A 50 2.93 -25.05 -10.30
CA ASP A 50 3.48 -24.81 -8.96
C ASP A 50 2.42 -24.95 -7.86
N LYS A 51 2.91 -25.22 -6.65
CA LYS A 51 2.13 -25.23 -5.43
C LYS A 51 2.90 -24.50 -4.34
N VAL A 52 2.38 -23.39 -3.88
CA VAL A 52 3.02 -22.53 -2.91
C VAL A 52 2.12 -22.28 -1.71
N SER A 53 2.74 -22.11 -0.55
CA SER A 53 2.05 -21.77 0.70
C SER A 53 2.86 -20.74 1.46
N THR A 54 2.17 -19.88 2.20
CA THR A 54 2.84 -18.99 3.17
C THR A 54 3.43 -19.81 4.30
N ASP A 55 4.58 -19.34 4.81
CA ASP A 55 5.20 -19.92 5.99
C ASP A 55 4.36 -19.53 7.23
N VAL A 56 3.89 -20.52 7.98
CA VAL A 56 3.03 -20.35 9.15
C VAL A 56 3.64 -21.10 10.33
N LYS A 57 3.93 -20.37 11.41
CA LYS A 57 4.39 -20.98 12.67
C LYS A 57 3.21 -21.35 13.57
N ILE A 58 2.24 -20.45 13.70
CA ILE A 58 1.04 -20.64 14.53
C ILE A 58 -0.20 -20.52 13.65
N PRO A 59 -0.82 -21.66 13.25
CA PRO A 59 -2.04 -21.65 12.46
C PRO A 59 -3.20 -20.93 13.19
N PHE A 60 -4.03 -20.18 12.47
CA PHE A 60 -5.17 -19.47 13.08
C PHE A 60 -6.19 -20.39 13.73
N SER A 61 -6.27 -21.68 13.27
CA SER A 61 -7.13 -22.72 13.84
C SER A 61 -6.68 -23.17 15.24
N ASP A 62 -5.40 -22.97 15.56
CA ASP A 62 -4.81 -23.42 16.83
C ASP A 62 -4.95 -22.36 17.94
N VAL A 63 -5.47 -21.18 17.59
CA VAL A 63 -5.70 -20.06 18.49
C VAL A 63 -7.18 -19.86 18.70
N SER A 64 -7.63 -19.98 19.94
CA SER A 64 -9.04 -19.81 20.29
C SER A 64 -9.52 -18.37 20.09
N ILE A 65 -10.83 -18.20 19.93
CA ILE A 65 -11.39 -16.85 19.80
C ILE A 65 -11.24 -16.05 21.10
N GLU A 66 -11.16 -16.75 22.22
CA GLU A 66 -10.92 -16.19 23.54
C GLU A 66 -9.52 -15.58 23.64
N GLU A 67 -8.48 -16.29 23.20
CA GLU A 67 -7.09 -15.79 23.15
C GLU A 67 -6.97 -14.58 22.21
N LYS A 68 -7.59 -14.61 21.02
CA LYS A 68 -7.64 -13.45 20.14
C LYS A 68 -8.30 -12.24 20.79
N LYS A 69 -9.40 -12.43 21.53
CA LYS A 69 -10.07 -11.37 22.29
C LYS A 69 -9.21 -10.84 23.45
N GLU A 70 -8.45 -11.69 24.12
CA GLU A 70 -7.56 -11.29 25.20
C GLU A 70 -6.48 -10.32 24.69
N ILE A 71 -5.82 -10.63 23.59
CA ILE A 71 -4.84 -9.76 22.94
C ILE A 71 -5.48 -8.41 22.52
N MET A 72 -6.64 -8.43 21.91
CA MET A 72 -7.36 -7.19 21.55
C MET A 72 -7.73 -6.37 22.81
N SER A 73 -8.13 -7.04 23.89
CA SER A 73 -8.45 -6.40 25.16
C SER A 73 -7.22 -5.80 25.82
N GLU A 74 -6.08 -6.48 25.74
CA GLU A 74 -4.79 -5.99 26.24
C GLU A 74 -4.37 -4.71 25.50
N ALA A 75 -4.36 -4.72 24.16
CA ALA A 75 -4.08 -3.54 23.36
C ALA A 75 -5.00 -2.36 23.70
N SER A 76 -6.32 -2.64 23.81
CA SER A 76 -7.33 -1.64 24.18
C SER A 76 -7.09 -1.05 25.56
N LYS A 77 -6.81 -1.89 26.57
CA LYS A 77 -6.51 -1.45 27.95
C LYS A 77 -5.25 -0.60 28.01
N ALA A 78 -4.19 -1.03 27.31
CA ALA A 78 -2.93 -0.29 27.28
C ALA A 78 -3.07 1.10 26.63
N ALA A 79 -3.96 1.23 25.64
CA ALA A 79 -4.27 2.50 25.00
C ALA A 79 -5.21 3.40 25.82
N SER A 80 -5.92 2.86 26.81
CA SER A 80 -6.95 3.57 27.60
C SER A 80 -6.32 4.45 28.70
N LEU A 81 -5.59 5.51 28.27
CA LEU A 81 -5.05 6.52 29.17
C LEU A 81 -6.17 7.44 29.68
N LYS A 82 -5.86 8.31 30.65
CA LYS A 82 -6.85 9.15 31.37
C LYS A 82 -7.72 10.00 30.41
N GLU A 83 -7.10 10.57 29.37
CA GLU A 83 -7.78 11.44 28.40
C GLU A 83 -8.40 10.66 27.23
N VAL A 84 -8.12 9.36 27.12
CA VAL A 84 -8.70 8.50 26.08
C VAL A 84 -10.13 8.15 26.45
N THR A 85 -11.08 8.56 25.65
CA THR A 85 -12.51 8.38 25.86
C THR A 85 -13.07 7.12 25.22
N SER A 86 -12.40 6.62 24.18
CA SER A 86 -12.76 5.36 23.52
C SER A 86 -11.59 4.74 22.78
N THR A 87 -11.60 3.41 22.70
CA THR A 87 -10.68 2.62 21.88
C THR A 87 -11.48 1.69 20.98
N THR A 88 -10.99 1.45 19.78
CA THR A 88 -11.53 0.47 18.85
C THR A 88 -10.40 -0.41 18.35
N VAL A 89 -10.49 -1.71 18.61
CA VAL A 89 -9.54 -2.70 18.08
C VAL A 89 -10.28 -3.58 17.08
N SER A 90 -9.75 -3.69 15.89
CA SER A 90 -10.24 -4.58 14.84
C SER A 90 -9.17 -5.63 14.52
N TYR A 91 -9.53 -6.89 14.56
CA TYR A 91 -8.69 -8.01 14.20
C TYR A 91 -9.31 -8.76 13.03
N SER A 92 -8.51 -9.12 12.07
CA SER A 92 -8.93 -9.94 10.93
C SER A 92 -7.84 -10.95 10.61
N ASP A 93 -8.20 -12.21 10.52
CA ASP A 93 -7.37 -13.24 9.92
C ASP A 93 -8.10 -13.89 8.74
N SER A 94 -7.33 -14.37 7.78
CA SER A 94 -7.86 -15.08 6.62
C SER A 94 -6.90 -16.17 6.18
N GLN A 95 -7.49 -17.30 5.81
CA GLN A 95 -6.81 -18.38 5.11
C GLN A 95 -7.50 -18.57 3.77
N SER A 96 -6.77 -18.38 2.69
CA SER A 96 -7.29 -18.57 1.34
C SER A 96 -6.54 -19.68 0.61
N GLN A 97 -7.28 -20.45 -0.19
CA GLN A 97 -6.73 -21.36 -1.19
C GLN A 97 -7.19 -20.86 -2.56
N GLU A 98 -6.25 -20.54 -3.41
CA GLU A 98 -6.50 -20.08 -4.77
C GLU A 98 -5.91 -21.09 -5.75
N VAL A 99 -6.67 -21.41 -6.80
CA VAL A 99 -6.22 -22.27 -7.89
C VAL A 99 -6.39 -21.51 -9.20
N ILE A 100 -5.28 -21.31 -9.92
CA ILE A 100 -5.25 -20.68 -11.23
C ILE A 100 -5.00 -21.75 -12.28
N LEU A 101 -5.93 -21.88 -13.23
CA LEU A 101 -5.82 -22.79 -14.36
C LEU A 101 -5.98 -21.99 -15.65
N SER A 102 -5.13 -22.23 -16.63
CA SER A 102 -5.27 -21.65 -17.96
C SER A 102 -5.22 -22.68 -19.07
N SER A 103 -5.87 -22.41 -20.19
CA SER A 103 -5.79 -23.23 -21.40
C SER A 103 -4.41 -23.22 -22.06
N GLU A 104 -3.52 -22.31 -21.64
CA GLU A 104 -2.12 -22.27 -22.06
C GLU A 104 -1.29 -23.36 -21.34
N GLY A 105 -1.80 -23.97 -20.27
CA GLY A 105 -1.16 -25.06 -19.51
C GLY A 105 -0.70 -24.66 -18.10
N THR A 106 -0.91 -23.43 -17.67
CA THR A 106 -0.60 -23.00 -16.30
C THR A 106 -1.54 -23.66 -15.30
N SER A 107 -0.97 -24.18 -14.21
CA SER A 107 -1.68 -24.76 -13.06
C SER A 107 -0.96 -24.38 -11.77
N ILE A 108 -1.52 -23.45 -11.01
CA ILE A 108 -0.93 -22.92 -9.78
C ILE A 108 -1.92 -23.08 -8.63
N GLU A 109 -1.46 -23.64 -7.51
CA GLU A 109 -2.18 -23.68 -6.24
C GLU A 109 -1.46 -22.79 -5.23
N MET A 110 -2.15 -21.80 -4.66
CA MET A 110 -1.63 -20.90 -3.63
C MET A 110 -2.44 -21.03 -2.36
N ASN A 111 -1.76 -21.25 -1.23
CA ASN A 111 -2.35 -21.19 0.11
C ASN A 111 -1.76 -19.97 0.83
N THR A 112 -2.60 -18.98 1.11
CA THR A 112 -2.15 -17.72 1.71
C THR A 112 -2.85 -17.50 3.05
N ASN A 113 -2.05 -17.26 4.08
CA ASN A 113 -2.52 -16.80 5.37
C ASN A 113 -2.19 -15.31 5.53
N ARG A 114 -3.16 -14.53 6.00
CA ARG A 114 -2.98 -13.09 6.25
C ARG A 114 -3.69 -12.69 7.52
N VAL A 115 -3.04 -11.87 8.34
CA VAL A 115 -3.60 -11.33 9.58
C VAL A 115 -3.26 -9.87 9.72
N ALA A 116 -4.20 -9.09 10.26
CA ALA A 116 -3.97 -7.71 10.63
C ALA A 116 -4.77 -7.34 11.88
N MET A 117 -4.19 -6.49 12.72
CA MET A 117 -4.84 -5.85 13.84
C MET A 117 -4.66 -4.33 13.72
N PHE A 118 -5.75 -3.59 13.85
CA PHE A 118 -5.82 -2.14 13.82
C PHE A 118 -6.32 -1.64 15.16
N LEU A 119 -5.69 -0.62 15.72
CA LEU A 119 -6.15 0.04 16.93
C LEU A 119 -6.27 1.53 16.71
N ASN A 120 -7.41 2.07 17.12
CA ASN A 120 -7.69 3.49 17.18
C ASN A 120 -7.99 3.86 18.64
N ALA A 121 -7.39 4.94 19.13
CA ALA A 121 -7.66 5.54 20.43
C ALA A 121 -8.08 6.99 20.24
N ALA A 122 -9.29 7.35 20.69
CA ALA A 122 -9.78 8.73 20.66
C ALA A 122 -9.59 9.36 22.04
N ALA A 123 -8.83 10.44 22.10
CA ALA A 123 -8.64 11.26 23.30
C ALA A 123 -9.43 12.58 23.18
N SER A 124 -9.97 13.07 24.28
CA SER A 124 -10.70 14.35 24.32
C SER A 124 -10.45 15.11 25.62
N ASP A 125 -10.36 16.43 25.52
CA ASP A 125 -10.31 17.36 26.65
C ASP A 125 -11.68 18.05 26.90
N GLY A 126 -12.72 17.63 26.17
CA GLY A 126 -14.07 18.20 26.21
C GLY A 126 -14.32 19.31 25.19
N THR A 127 -13.29 19.88 24.57
CA THR A 127 -13.39 20.92 23.52
C THR A 127 -12.89 20.39 22.18
N MET A 128 -11.92 19.48 22.20
CA MET A 128 -11.26 18.91 21.05
C MET A 128 -11.19 17.39 21.20
N MET A 129 -11.16 16.68 20.08
CA MET A 129 -10.89 15.25 20.01
C MET A 129 -9.75 14.98 19.04
N GLN A 130 -8.83 14.11 19.43
CA GLN A 130 -7.73 13.66 18.58
C GLN A 130 -7.62 12.14 18.61
N ILE A 131 -7.12 11.57 17.51
CA ILE A 131 -7.06 10.12 17.32
C ILE A 131 -5.61 9.69 17.13
N GLY A 132 -5.17 8.76 17.97
CA GLY A 132 -4.00 7.94 17.71
C GLY A 132 -4.42 6.65 17.03
N HIS A 133 -3.66 6.19 16.04
CA HIS A 133 -3.90 4.91 15.37
C HIS A 133 -2.59 4.27 14.95
N ASN A 134 -2.62 2.94 14.83
CA ASN A 134 -1.57 2.14 14.19
C ASN A 134 -2.11 0.75 13.87
N SER A 135 -1.35 -0.02 13.09
CA SER A 135 -1.66 -1.39 12.71
C SER A 135 -0.43 -2.28 12.77
N ILE A 136 -0.66 -3.56 13.02
CA ILE A 136 0.31 -4.64 12.91
C ILE A 136 -0.31 -5.79 12.12
N GLY A 137 0.52 -6.61 11.47
CA GLY A 137 0.03 -7.73 10.69
C GLY A 137 1.08 -8.27 9.72
N GLY A 138 0.67 -9.25 8.91
CA GLY A 138 1.57 -9.86 7.94
C GLY A 138 0.92 -10.96 7.14
N VAL A 139 1.67 -11.50 6.19
CA VAL A 139 1.33 -12.69 5.42
C VAL A 139 2.01 -13.90 6.08
N LYS A 140 1.53 -14.25 7.26
CA LYS A 140 2.05 -15.26 8.19
C LYS A 140 0.87 -15.88 8.96
N GLY A 141 1.16 -16.70 9.97
CA GLY A 141 0.19 -17.15 10.96
C GLY A 141 -0.04 -16.11 12.06
N PHE A 142 -0.59 -16.59 13.18
CA PHE A 142 -0.89 -15.75 14.34
C PHE A 142 0.36 -15.12 14.97
N GLU A 143 1.54 -15.69 14.74
CA GLU A 143 2.82 -15.15 15.17
C GLU A 143 3.07 -13.70 14.69
N ALA A 144 2.44 -13.26 13.59
CA ALA A 144 2.54 -11.86 13.17
C ALA A 144 1.93 -10.86 14.16
N ILE A 145 1.13 -11.34 15.10
CA ILE A 145 0.53 -10.55 16.18
C ILE A 145 1.15 -10.93 17.52
N SER A 146 1.30 -12.24 17.80
CA SER A 146 1.77 -12.71 19.13
C SER A 146 3.25 -12.46 19.41
N ASP A 147 4.07 -12.25 18.37
CA ASP A 147 5.48 -11.90 18.53
C ASP A 147 5.67 -10.39 18.85
N GLU A 148 4.60 -9.57 18.77
CA GLU A 148 4.63 -8.14 19.06
C GLU A 148 4.40 -7.84 20.55
N ASP A 149 5.00 -6.77 21.05
CA ASP A 149 4.70 -6.23 22.39
C ASP A 149 3.37 -5.47 22.36
N ILE A 150 2.29 -6.18 22.63
CA ILE A 150 0.90 -5.68 22.53
C ILE A 150 0.65 -4.55 23.53
N GLU A 151 1.23 -4.62 24.72
CA GLU A 151 1.11 -3.54 25.72
C GLU A 151 1.79 -2.26 25.21
N ALA A 152 3.04 -2.37 24.75
CA ALA A 152 3.76 -1.22 24.17
C ALA A 152 3.07 -0.65 22.92
N PHE A 153 2.54 -1.53 22.06
CA PHE A 153 1.76 -1.13 20.87
C PHE A 153 0.54 -0.29 21.28
N GLY A 154 -0.30 -0.78 22.18
CA GLY A 154 -1.47 -0.08 22.66
C GLY A 154 -1.12 1.24 23.35
N ARG A 155 -0.14 1.23 24.25
CA ARG A 155 0.33 2.41 25.02
C ARG A 155 0.80 3.54 24.08
N LYS A 156 1.65 3.23 23.09
CA LYS A 156 2.14 4.22 22.10
C LYS A 156 1.00 4.92 21.36
N ILE A 157 -0.08 4.20 21.04
CA ILE A 157 -1.24 4.74 20.34
C ILE A 157 -2.05 5.67 21.25
N GLY A 158 -2.29 5.27 22.51
CA GLY A 158 -2.93 6.12 23.50
C GLY A 158 -2.14 7.41 23.79
N GLU A 159 -0.80 7.28 23.97
CA GLU A 159 0.10 8.43 24.18
C GLU A 159 0.10 9.38 22.98
N LYS A 160 0.06 8.86 21.74
CA LYS A 160 -0.09 9.67 20.53
C LYS A 160 -1.39 10.49 20.57
N ALA A 161 -2.52 9.86 20.87
CA ALA A 161 -3.81 10.55 20.96
C ALA A 161 -3.80 11.68 21.99
N VAL A 162 -3.24 11.42 23.19
CA VAL A 162 -3.14 12.40 24.27
C VAL A 162 -2.15 13.53 23.93
N ARG A 163 -1.01 13.21 23.30
CA ARG A 163 -0.04 14.22 22.84
C ARG A 163 -0.65 15.19 21.85
N LEU A 164 -1.45 14.68 20.90
CA LEU A 164 -2.11 15.49 19.90
C LEU A 164 -3.13 16.48 20.47
N LEU A 165 -3.76 16.21 21.60
CA LEU A 165 -4.62 17.18 22.32
C LEU A 165 -3.85 18.43 22.75
N LYS A 166 -2.57 18.27 23.07
CA LYS A 166 -1.70 19.36 23.55
C LYS A 166 -0.84 19.97 22.46
N ALA A 167 -0.87 19.39 21.26
CA ALA A 167 -0.09 19.84 20.14
C ALA A 167 -0.58 21.16 19.58
N GLU A 168 0.32 21.97 19.02
CA GLU A 168 -0.03 23.16 18.27
C GLU A 168 -0.65 22.82 16.92
N SER A 169 -1.45 23.71 16.36
CA SER A 169 -1.89 23.58 14.97
C SER A 169 -0.69 23.75 14.04
N ALA A 170 -0.62 22.91 13.00
CA ALA A 170 0.47 23.02 12.04
C ALA A 170 0.49 24.36 11.32
N PRO A 171 1.67 24.93 11.03
CA PRO A 171 1.80 26.11 10.22
C PRO A 171 1.42 25.82 8.76
N SER A 172 1.01 26.85 8.04
CA SER A 172 0.77 26.77 6.59
C SER A 172 1.91 27.45 5.86
N GLY A 173 2.49 26.76 4.86
CA GLY A 173 3.60 27.32 4.09
C GLY A 173 4.44 26.27 3.39
N ARG A 174 5.59 26.71 2.87
CA ARG A 174 6.58 25.80 2.28
C ARG A 174 7.76 25.64 3.23
N PHE A 175 8.05 24.39 3.55
CA PHE A 175 9.08 24.00 4.50
C PHE A 175 9.93 22.84 3.94
N PRO A 176 11.19 22.72 4.33
CA PRO A 176 11.85 21.42 4.30
C PRO A 176 11.12 20.48 5.29
N ILE A 177 10.83 19.27 4.86
CA ILE A 177 10.21 18.27 5.72
C ILE A 177 11.04 17.01 5.78
N ILE A 178 10.89 16.27 6.89
CA ILE A 178 11.23 14.86 6.98
C ILE A 178 9.92 14.09 7.04
N ALA A 179 9.70 13.16 6.12
CA ALA A 179 8.63 12.17 6.20
C ALA A 179 9.18 10.90 6.87
N ASP A 180 8.44 10.36 7.85
CA ASP A 180 8.80 9.06 8.43
C ASP A 180 8.56 7.90 7.42
N PRO A 181 9.02 6.68 7.70
CA PRO A 181 8.85 5.53 6.81
C PRO A 181 7.41 5.28 6.38
N ASN A 182 6.45 5.44 7.28
CA ASN A 182 5.02 5.24 6.97
C ASN A 182 4.49 6.31 6.01
N LEU A 183 4.76 7.60 6.25
CA LEU A 183 4.31 8.68 5.37
C LEU A 183 5.06 8.66 4.03
N THR A 184 6.35 8.29 4.02
CA THR A 184 7.12 8.05 2.79
C THR A 184 6.47 6.93 1.96
N GLY A 185 6.05 5.83 2.61
CA GLY A 185 5.36 4.73 1.96
C GLY A 185 4.07 5.18 1.30
N VAL A 186 3.20 5.87 2.04
CA VAL A 186 1.95 6.43 1.49
C VAL A 186 2.24 7.42 0.36
N PHE A 187 3.24 8.28 0.50
CA PHE A 187 3.64 9.20 -0.56
C PHE A 187 4.02 8.48 -1.85
N VAL A 188 4.87 7.46 -1.79
CA VAL A 188 5.27 6.74 -3.03
C VAL A 188 4.13 5.89 -3.60
N HIS A 189 3.26 5.33 -2.75
CA HIS A 189 2.08 4.58 -3.16
C HIS A 189 1.11 5.48 -3.94
N GLU A 190 0.67 6.56 -3.34
CA GLU A 190 -0.34 7.46 -3.92
C GLU A 190 0.26 8.32 -5.04
N ALA A 191 1.42 8.94 -4.78
CA ALA A 191 2.00 9.89 -5.72
C ALA A 191 2.57 9.22 -6.98
N LEU A 192 3.15 8.01 -6.85
CA LEU A 192 3.73 7.32 -8.00
C LEU A 192 2.97 6.03 -8.35
N GLY A 193 2.68 5.21 -7.34
CA GLY A 193 2.17 3.87 -7.53
C GLY A 193 0.92 3.79 -8.40
N HIS A 194 -0.10 4.58 -8.11
CA HIS A 194 -1.28 4.66 -8.97
C HIS A 194 -0.98 5.27 -10.35
N ALA A 195 -0.09 6.28 -10.42
CA ALA A 195 0.23 6.92 -11.68
C ALA A 195 1.02 6.04 -12.65
N VAL A 196 1.67 4.96 -12.20
CA VAL A 196 2.39 3.99 -13.05
C VAL A 196 1.55 2.76 -13.43
N GLU A 197 0.29 2.67 -13.01
CA GLU A 197 -0.60 1.58 -13.39
C GLU A 197 -0.97 1.67 -14.87
N GLY A 198 -0.67 0.62 -15.63
CA GLY A 198 -0.77 0.61 -17.10
C GLY A 198 -2.16 0.84 -17.65
N ASP A 199 -3.22 0.49 -16.90
CA ASP A 199 -4.60 0.77 -17.27
C ASP A 199 -4.91 2.28 -17.20
N LEU A 200 -4.45 3.01 -16.19
CA LEU A 200 -4.59 4.47 -16.08
C LEU A 200 -3.77 5.19 -17.17
N ILE A 201 -2.57 4.69 -17.50
CA ILE A 201 -1.77 5.18 -18.63
C ILE A 201 -2.55 5.06 -19.94
N LEU A 202 -3.18 3.91 -20.21
CA LEU A 202 -3.97 3.66 -21.42
C LEU A 202 -5.25 4.51 -21.48
N GLN A 203 -5.86 4.78 -20.32
CA GLN A 203 -7.04 5.64 -20.20
C GLN A 203 -6.73 7.14 -20.32
N ASN A 204 -5.46 7.53 -20.42
CA ASN A 204 -4.98 8.92 -20.36
C ASN A 204 -5.27 9.61 -19.02
N ASP A 205 -5.33 8.84 -17.96
CA ASP A 205 -5.61 9.31 -16.59
C ASP A 205 -4.37 9.22 -15.69
N SER A 206 -3.21 9.51 -16.27
CA SER A 206 -1.94 9.58 -15.56
C SER A 206 -1.04 10.68 -16.11
N ILE A 207 -0.49 11.51 -15.20
CA ILE A 207 0.54 12.52 -15.52
C ILE A 207 1.83 11.89 -16.05
N LEU A 208 2.03 10.57 -15.84
CA LEU A 208 3.20 9.83 -16.28
C LEU A 208 3.05 9.26 -17.71
N LYS A 209 1.91 9.46 -18.35
CA LYS A 209 1.75 9.11 -19.75
C LYS A 209 2.87 9.76 -20.58
N ASP A 210 3.47 8.99 -21.49
CA ASP A 210 4.58 9.39 -22.37
C ASP A 210 5.87 9.83 -21.63
N LYS A 211 6.02 9.50 -20.34
CA LYS A 211 7.22 9.84 -19.54
C LYS A 211 8.16 8.65 -19.29
N LEU A 212 7.90 7.50 -19.88
CA LEU A 212 8.85 6.37 -19.80
C LEU A 212 10.21 6.79 -20.33
N GLY A 213 11.28 6.52 -19.54
CA GLY A 213 12.65 6.98 -19.82
C GLY A 213 12.96 8.42 -19.40
N SER A 214 11.96 9.19 -18.97
CA SER A 214 12.15 10.60 -18.57
C SER A 214 12.56 10.72 -17.10
N LYS A 215 13.27 11.80 -16.77
CA LYS A 215 13.62 12.19 -15.40
C LYS A 215 12.38 12.77 -14.70
N ILE A 216 11.90 12.08 -13.67
CA ILE A 216 10.71 12.48 -12.90
C ILE A 216 11.02 12.82 -11.44
N GLY A 217 12.18 12.43 -10.92
CA GLY A 217 12.64 12.69 -9.56
C GLY A 217 14.10 13.09 -9.49
N SER A 218 14.62 13.31 -8.29
CA SER A 218 16.05 13.54 -8.06
C SER A 218 16.87 12.26 -8.32
N ASP A 219 18.20 12.37 -8.48
CA ASP A 219 19.08 11.24 -8.82
C ASP A 219 19.14 10.13 -7.75
N ILE A 220 18.76 10.44 -6.52
CA ILE A 220 18.76 9.48 -5.41
C ILE A 220 17.47 8.68 -5.30
N VAL A 221 16.41 9.06 -6.02
CA VAL A 221 15.10 8.41 -5.96
C VAL A 221 15.10 7.11 -6.73
N ASN A 222 14.92 6.01 -6.00
CA ASN A 222 14.75 4.66 -6.53
C ASN A 222 13.50 4.03 -5.92
N ILE A 223 12.49 3.72 -6.73
CA ILE A 223 11.19 3.22 -6.25
C ILE A 223 10.89 1.86 -6.88
N TYR A 224 10.34 0.97 -6.05
CA TYR A 224 9.96 -0.38 -6.41
C TYR A 224 8.51 -0.66 -6.07
N ASP A 225 7.91 -1.61 -6.80
CA ASP A 225 6.74 -2.38 -6.38
C ASP A 225 7.14 -3.87 -6.40
N ASP A 226 7.05 -4.53 -5.26
CA ASP A 226 7.58 -5.89 -5.09
C ASP A 226 6.58 -6.82 -4.39
N ALA A 227 5.80 -7.54 -5.18
CA ALA A 227 4.88 -8.55 -4.67
C ALA A 227 5.60 -9.81 -4.14
N SER A 228 6.88 -10.01 -4.45
CA SER A 228 7.67 -11.15 -3.99
C SER A 228 8.27 -10.95 -2.58
N LEU A 229 8.13 -9.77 -1.99
CA LEU A 229 8.64 -9.42 -0.67
C LEU A 229 7.80 -10.09 0.41
N LYS A 230 8.28 -11.20 0.97
CA LYS A 230 7.53 -12.09 1.88
C LYS A 230 7.05 -11.42 3.17
N ASP A 231 7.79 -10.45 3.68
CA ASP A 231 7.41 -9.71 4.89
C ASP A 231 6.43 -8.55 4.62
N GLY A 232 6.13 -8.27 3.36
CA GLY A 232 5.17 -7.24 2.97
C GLY A 232 3.73 -7.73 3.01
N PHE A 233 2.82 -6.91 3.51
CA PHE A 233 1.39 -7.26 3.59
C PHE A 233 0.74 -7.46 2.22
N GLY A 234 1.30 -6.84 1.17
CA GLY A 234 0.92 -7.01 -0.23
C GLY A 234 1.56 -8.22 -0.94
N TYR A 235 2.23 -9.13 -0.22
CA TYR A 235 2.87 -10.32 -0.80
C TYR A 235 1.89 -11.26 -1.49
N TYR A 236 2.28 -11.73 -2.66
CA TYR A 236 1.74 -12.89 -3.38
C TYR A 236 2.78 -13.42 -4.39
N PRO A 237 2.89 -14.75 -4.59
CA PRO A 237 3.91 -15.32 -5.47
C PRO A 237 3.55 -15.28 -6.96
N TYR A 238 2.26 -15.26 -7.27
CA TYR A 238 1.69 -15.19 -8.63
C TYR A 238 0.49 -14.25 -8.63
N ASP A 239 0.34 -13.45 -9.67
CA ASP A 239 -0.88 -12.66 -9.88
C ASP A 239 -2.06 -13.56 -10.38
N VAL A 240 -3.25 -13.00 -10.49
CA VAL A 240 -4.44 -13.77 -10.89
C VAL A 240 -4.46 -14.19 -12.37
N GLU A 241 -3.44 -13.80 -13.14
CA GLU A 241 -3.20 -14.26 -14.52
C GLU A 241 -2.12 -15.37 -14.57
N GLY A 242 -1.58 -15.78 -13.41
CA GLY A 242 -0.53 -16.79 -13.27
C GLY A 242 0.86 -16.28 -13.60
N VAL A 243 1.07 -14.98 -13.64
CA VAL A 243 2.38 -14.37 -13.85
C VAL A 243 3.16 -14.38 -12.54
N LYS A 244 4.38 -14.92 -12.57
CA LYS A 244 5.26 -14.95 -11.40
C LYS A 244 5.71 -13.54 -11.03
N THR A 245 5.60 -13.22 -9.74
CA THR A 245 5.99 -11.91 -9.22
C THR A 245 7.51 -11.79 -9.06
N LYS A 246 7.99 -10.58 -9.19
CA LYS A 246 9.40 -10.19 -9.04
C LYS A 246 9.46 -8.73 -8.57
N PRO A 247 10.60 -8.26 -8.03
CA PRO A 247 10.80 -6.85 -7.80
C PRO A 247 10.69 -6.06 -9.11
N ASN A 248 9.73 -5.14 -9.19
CA ASN A 248 9.55 -4.24 -10.32
C ASN A 248 10.14 -2.89 -9.96
N GLN A 249 11.33 -2.57 -10.46
CA GLN A 249 11.89 -1.23 -10.31
C GLN A 249 11.15 -0.26 -11.23
N LEU A 250 10.42 0.67 -10.65
CA LEU A 250 9.60 1.66 -11.36
C LEU A 250 10.41 2.90 -11.70
N VAL A 251 11.18 3.38 -10.72
CA VAL A 251 12.06 4.54 -10.87
C VAL A 251 13.49 4.12 -10.53
N LYS A 252 14.42 4.46 -11.40
CA LYS A 252 15.85 4.27 -11.18
C LYS A 252 16.58 5.59 -11.37
N ASP A 253 17.32 6.01 -10.34
CA ASP A 253 18.10 7.26 -10.35
C ASP A 253 17.24 8.45 -10.84
N GLY A 254 16.00 8.51 -10.33
CA GLY A 254 14.99 9.50 -10.68
C GLY A 254 14.37 9.39 -12.07
N LYS A 255 14.70 8.36 -12.87
CA LYS A 255 14.09 8.11 -14.19
C LYS A 255 13.00 7.07 -14.09
N LEU A 256 11.84 7.33 -14.69
CA LEU A 256 10.78 6.34 -14.86
C LEU A 256 11.24 5.27 -15.87
N ILE A 257 11.40 4.03 -15.43
CA ILE A 257 11.94 2.94 -16.26
C ILE A 257 10.96 1.81 -16.52
N SER A 258 9.88 1.73 -15.74
CA SER A 258 8.86 0.69 -15.89
C SER A 258 7.49 1.17 -15.43
N LEU A 259 6.46 0.40 -15.81
CA LEU A 259 5.06 0.56 -15.40
C LEU A 259 4.57 -0.75 -14.78
N LEU A 260 3.50 -0.69 -14.00
CA LEU A 260 2.80 -1.87 -13.52
C LEU A 260 1.80 -2.34 -14.57
N ASN A 261 1.82 -3.64 -14.86
CA ASN A 261 1.03 -4.18 -15.97
C ASN A 261 0.37 -5.52 -15.63
N SER A 262 -0.85 -5.70 -16.11
CA SER A 262 -1.44 -7.00 -16.42
C SER A 262 -0.90 -7.54 -17.76
N ARG A 263 -1.27 -8.74 -18.16
CA ARG A 263 -0.95 -9.26 -19.50
C ARG A 263 -1.63 -8.45 -20.62
N GLU A 264 -2.83 -7.93 -20.36
CA GLU A 264 -3.56 -7.11 -21.31
C GLU A 264 -2.92 -5.73 -21.50
N THR A 265 -2.68 -4.98 -20.42
CA THR A 265 -2.06 -3.66 -20.51
C THR A 265 -0.63 -3.73 -21.04
N ALA A 266 0.12 -4.76 -20.66
CA ALA A 266 1.46 -5.03 -21.18
C ALA A 266 1.47 -5.23 -22.71
N SER A 267 0.49 -5.98 -23.23
CA SER A 267 0.35 -6.18 -24.67
C SER A 267 0.07 -4.85 -25.41
N LYS A 268 -0.84 -4.04 -24.89
CA LYS A 268 -1.20 -2.73 -25.46
C LYS A 268 -0.06 -1.71 -25.42
N LEU A 269 0.76 -1.77 -24.36
CA LEU A 269 1.91 -0.89 -24.16
C LEU A 269 3.21 -1.45 -24.75
N ASN A 270 3.16 -2.62 -25.40
CA ASN A 270 4.32 -3.33 -25.93
C ASN A 270 5.41 -3.56 -24.86
N MET A 271 5.00 -3.99 -23.68
CA MET A 271 5.82 -4.28 -22.51
C MET A 271 5.63 -5.75 -22.08
N GLU A 272 6.38 -6.19 -21.07
CA GLU A 272 6.12 -7.43 -20.33
C GLU A 272 5.13 -7.18 -19.19
N SER A 273 4.35 -8.23 -18.83
CA SER A 273 3.56 -8.19 -17.60
C SER A 273 4.48 -8.10 -16.38
N SER A 274 4.10 -7.26 -15.44
CA SER A 274 4.84 -7.08 -14.18
C SER A 274 4.33 -8.00 -13.06
N GLY A 275 3.28 -8.80 -13.30
CA GLY A 275 2.66 -9.64 -12.28
C GLY A 275 1.79 -8.82 -11.32
N ASN A 276 1.13 -7.79 -11.82
CA ASN A 276 0.29 -6.89 -11.01
C ASN A 276 -1.20 -6.97 -11.37
N ALA A 277 -1.65 -8.01 -12.08
CA ALA A 277 -3.05 -8.28 -12.27
C ALA A 277 -3.68 -8.81 -10.98
N ARG A 278 -4.53 -8.03 -10.34
CA ARG A 278 -5.20 -8.41 -9.09
C ARG A 278 -6.71 -8.26 -9.23
N SER A 279 -7.46 -9.11 -8.54
CA SER A 279 -8.93 -9.00 -8.45
C SER A 279 -9.44 -9.47 -7.11
N ILE A 280 -10.58 -8.95 -6.71
CA ILE A 280 -11.42 -9.59 -5.69
C ILE A 280 -12.22 -10.71 -6.32
N ILE A 281 -12.82 -11.57 -5.47
CA ILE A 281 -13.71 -12.64 -5.94
C ILE A 281 -14.88 -12.01 -6.72
N ALA A 282 -15.21 -12.62 -7.87
CA ALA A 282 -16.31 -12.24 -8.74
C ALA A 282 -16.13 -10.92 -9.51
N ASP A 283 -14.89 -10.45 -9.67
CA ASP A 283 -14.61 -9.26 -10.48
C ASP A 283 -13.49 -9.52 -11.51
N LYS A 284 -13.36 -8.60 -12.47
CA LYS A 284 -12.28 -8.65 -13.47
C LYS A 284 -10.95 -8.25 -12.84
N PRO A 285 -9.83 -8.81 -13.31
CA PRO A 285 -8.52 -8.29 -12.93
C PRO A 285 -8.30 -6.87 -13.41
N ILE A 286 -7.69 -6.08 -12.55
CA ILE A 286 -7.18 -4.75 -12.87
C ILE A 286 -5.74 -4.64 -12.40
N VAL A 287 -5.01 -3.64 -12.91
CA VAL A 287 -3.63 -3.42 -12.46
C VAL A 287 -3.65 -2.82 -11.06
N ARG A 288 -2.89 -3.41 -10.13
CA ARG A 288 -2.81 -2.97 -8.73
C ARG A 288 -1.38 -3.09 -8.21
N MET A 289 -1.01 -2.17 -7.36
CA MET A 289 0.20 -2.26 -6.55
C MET A 289 0.19 -3.46 -5.60
N SER A 290 1.38 -3.78 -5.08
CA SER A 290 1.64 -4.83 -4.08
C SER A 290 2.32 -4.24 -2.85
N ASN A 291 3.65 -4.28 -2.78
CA ASN A 291 4.45 -3.59 -1.77
C ASN A 291 5.24 -2.49 -2.48
N THR A 292 4.77 -1.26 -2.36
CA THR A 292 5.39 -0.10 -3.03
C THR A 292 6.28 0.64 -2.05
N TYR A 293 7.55 0.84 -2.40
CA TYR A 293 8.49 1.46 -1.47
C TYR A 293 9.60 2.28 -2.15
N LEU A 294 10.05 3.30 -1.41
CA LEU A 294 11.29 4.01 -1.70
C LEU A 294 12.47 3.19 -1.16
N LYS A 295 13.49 2.96 -1.99
CA LYS A 295 14.70 2.25 -1.57
C LYS A 295 15.47 3.07 -0.53
N PRO A 296 15.95 2.44 0.57
CA PRO A 296 16.82 3.09 1.54
C PRO A 296 18.08 3.72 0.94
N GLY A 297 18.47 4.86 1.50
CA GLY A 297 19.73 5.53 1.27
C GLY A 297 20.81 5.13 2.28
N GLU A 298 21.67 6.08 2.65
CA GLU A 298 22.81 5.81 3.53
C GLU A 298 22.82 6.67 4.80
N MET A 299 22.00 7.73 4.87
CA MET A 299 22.01 8.70 5.96
C MET A 299 21.28 8.17 7.21
N SER A 300 21.79 8.46 8.39
CA SER A 300 21.05 8.26 9.64
C SER A 300 19.94 9.31 9.78
N PHE A 301 19.00 9.08 10.68
CA PHE A 301 17.94 10.06 10.97
C PHE A 301 18.52 11.39 11.45
N GLU A 302 19.55 11.35 12.31
CA GLU A 302 20.25 12.51 12.83
C GLU A 302 20.88 13.34 11.71
N GLU A 303 21.56 12.69 10.77
CA GLU A 303 22.16 13.37 9.59
C GLU A 303 21.09 14.01 8.68
N LEU A 304 19.87 13.46 8.65
CA LEU A 304 18.77 14.04 7.86
C LEU A 304 18.27 15.37 8.42
N ILE A 305 18.35 15.58 9.76
CA ILE A 305 17.77 16.77 10.42
C ILE A 305 18.81 17.82 10.82
N GLU A 306 20.09 17.46 10.99
CA GLU A 306 21.12 18.30 11.63
C GLU A 306 21.33 19.68 10.98
N ASP A 307 21.14 19.79 9.67
CA ASP A 307 21.32 21.00 8.88
C ASP A 307 20.01 21.75 8.56
N ILE A 308 18.88 21.34 9.16
CA ILE A 308 17.59 22.00 8.98
C ILE A 308 17.39 23.08 10.05
N PRO A 309 17.47 24.39 9.69
CA PRO A 309 17.30 25.47 10.66
C PRO A 309 15.84 25.65 11.11
N ASP A 310 14.89 25.45 10.18
CA ASP A 310 13.43 25.52 10.38
C ASP A 310 12.75 24.55 9.41
N GLY A 311 12.05 23.55 9.93
CA GLY A 311 11.41 22.51 9.16
C GLY A 311 10.34 21.77 9.93
N ILE A 312 9.78 20.73 9.32
CA ILE A 312 8.72 19.93 9.94
C ILE A 312 9.01 18.43 9.75
N TYR A 313 9.00 17.68 10.84
CA TYR A 313 8.99 16.24 10.85
C TYR A 313 7.55 15.74 10.83
N LEU A 314 7.19 14.94 9.82
CA LEU A 314 5.85 14.37 9.60
C LEU A 314 5.89 12.88 9.89
N LYS A 315 4.96 12.41 10.74
CA LYS A 315 4.90 11.00 11.18
C LYS A 315 3.56 10.37 10.92
N GLY A 316 3.63 9.17 10.33
CA GLY A 316 2.46 8.35 10.05
C GLY A 316 1.50 9.01 9.07
N SER A 317 0.50 8.26 8.63
CA SER A 317 -0.51 8.76 7.69
C SER A 317 -1.92 8.50 8.22
N ARG A 318 -2.82 9.46 8.02
CA ARG A 318 -4.28 9.29 8.16
C ARG A 318 -4.97 9.17 6.80
N GLY A 319 -4.21 8.71 5.80
CA GLY A 319 -4.67 8.60 4.43
C GLY A 319 -4.51 9.89 3.62
N GLY A 320 -4.83 9.79 2.35
CA GLY A 320 -4.73 10.88 1.40
C GLY A 320 -5.51 10.61 0.14
N GLN A 321 -5.37 11.51 -0.81
CA GLN A 321 -5.99 11.43 -2.12
C GLN A 321 -5.00 11.87 -3.18
N VAL A 322 -5.11 11.27 -4.37
CA VAL A 322 -4.34 11.63 -5.55
C VAL A 322 -5.27 11.78 -6.75
N ASP A 323 -5.05 12.82 -7.53
CA ASP A 323 -5.56 12.98 -8.90
C ASP A 323 -4.40 12.60 -9.82
N THR A 324 -4.38 11.37 -10.27
CA THR A 324 -3.30 10.80 -11.09
C THR A 324 -3.15 11.53 -12.43
N GLY A 325 -4.25 11.96 -13.01
CA GLY A 325 -4.28 12.68 -14.29
C GLY A 325 -3.65 14.07 -14.20
N LYS A 326 -3.89 14.80 -13.09
CA LYS A 326 -3.27 16.11 -12.84
C LYS A 326 -1.94 16.01 -12.11
N GLY A 327 -1.68 14.87 -11.46
CA GLY A 327 -0.49 14.67 -10.63
C GLY A 327 -0.49 15.52 -9.37
N ILE A 328 -1.66 15.71 -8.75
CA ILE A 328 -1.83 16.47 -7.52
C ILE A 328 -2.22 15.52 -6.40
N PHE A 329 -1.59 15.67 -5.25
CA PHE A 329 -1.89 14.88 -4.06
C PHE A 329 -2.12 15.75 -2.82
N GLN A 330 -2.82 15.18 -1.85
CA GLN A 330 -2.93 15.69 -0.49
C GLN A 330 -2.98 14.52 0.49
N PHE A 331 -2.08 14.51 1.49
CA PHE A 331 -2.02 13.52 2.56
C PHE A 331 -2.15 14.20 3.92
N ASN A 332 -2.72 13.48 4.89
CA ASN A 332 -2.77 13.93 6.27
C ASN A 332 -1.80 13.09 7.09
N ALA A 333 -0.79 13.72 7.67
CA ALA A 333 0.08 13.07 8.63
C ALA A 333 -0.69 12.75 9.92
N ALA A 334 -0.33 11.66 10.59
CA ALA A 334 -0.92 11.30 11.86
C ALA A 334 -0.52 12.28 12.97
N GLU A 335 0.73 12.74 12.94
CA GLU A 335 1.30 13.78 13.82
C GLU A 335 2.45 14.50 13.09
N GLY A 336 2.82 15.66 13.59
CA GLY A 336 4.00 16.40 13.14
C GLY A 336 4.80 16.94 14.32
N PHE A 337 6.00 17.42 14.02
CA PHE A 337 6.87 18.11 14.99
C PHE A 337 7.62 19.22 14.26
N LYS A 338 7.87 20.34 14.93
CA LYS A 338 8.82 21.34 14.42
C LYS A 338 10.24 20.79 14.49
N ILE A 339 11.02 21.15 13.49
CA ILE A 339 12.49 20.99 13.52
C ILE A 339 13.06 22.39 13.63
N GLU A 340 13.81 22.68 14.69
CA GLU A 340 14.43 23.97 14.95
C GLU A 340 15.91 23.74 15.21
N ASN A 341 16.78 24.25 14.32
CA ASN A 341 18.24 24.10 14.39
C ASN A 341 18.69 22.62 14.54
N GLY A 342 18.10 21.72 13.76
CA GLY A 342 18.46 20.29 13.77
C GLY A 342 17.85 19.49 14.92
N GLU A 343 16.96 20.06 15.72
CA GLU A 343 16.33 19.38 16.85
C GLU A 343 14.81 19.28 16.67
N ILE A 344 14.23 18.14 17.06
CA ILE A 344 12.77 17.95 17.10
C ILE A 344 12.24 18.63 18.35
N THR A 345 11.28 19.56 18.19
CA THR A 345 10.80 20.40 19.29
C THR A 345 9.29 20.25 19.51
N THR A 346 8.49 21.18 19.03
CA THR A 346 7.06 21.30 19.33
C THR A 346 6.22 20.29 18.57
N PRO A 347 5.38 19.48 19.23
CA PRO A 347 4.42 18.61 18.54
C PRO A 347 3.33 19.41 17.82
N LEU A 348 2.96 18.94 16.63
CA LEU A 348 1.98 19.54 15.74
C LEU A 348 0.85 18.56 15.45
N ARG A 349 -0.38 19.07 15.42
CA ARG A 349 -1.58 18.33 14.98
C ARG A 349 -2.13 18.87 13.66
N ASP A 350 -3.02 18.09 13.06
CA ASP A 350 -3.78 18.43 11.85
C ASP A 350 -2.89 18.87 10.68
N VAL A 351 -1.77 18.16 10.52
CA VAL A 351 -0.77 18.44 9.49
C VAL A 351 -1.14 17.77 8.18
N SER A 352 -1.18 18.53 7.10
CA SER A 352 -1.31 18.00 5.75
C SER A 352 -0.09 18.31 4.89
N LEU A 353 0.26 17.39 4.02
CA LEU A 353 1.26 17.52 2.96
C LEU A 353 0.52 17.53 1.62
N SER A 354 0.73 18.56 0.82
CA SER A 354 0.11 18.68 -0.50
C SER A 354 1.15 19.02 -1.55
N GLY A 355 0.89 18.68 -2.81
CA GLY A 355 1.83 19.04 -3.85
C GLY A 355 1.53 18.46 -5.22
N ASN A 356 2.47 18.72 -6.14
CA ASN A 356 2.53 18.03 -7.42
C ASN A 356 3.55 16.89 -7.33
N ILE A 357 3.20 15.74 -7.83
CA ILE A 357 3.99 14.49 -7.79
C ILE A 357 5.42 14.73 -8.30
N LEU A 358 5.54 15.31 -9.51
CA LEU A 358 6.84 15.47 -10.17
C LEU A 358 7.71 16.54 -9.48
N GLU A 359 7.08 17.62 -8.97
CA GLU A 359 7.79 18.65 -8.20
C GLU A 359 8.33 18.04 -6.90
N THR A 360 7.50 17.29 -6.18
CA THR A 360 7.86 16.72 -4.89
C THR A 360 8.97 15.66 -5.03
N LEU A 361 8.88 14.76 -6.01
CA LEU A 361 9.93 13.76 -6.27
C LEU A 361 11.28 14.40 -6.65
N LYS A 362 11.28 15.55 -7.32
CA LYS A 362 12.51 16.30 -7.64
C LYS A 362 13.11 16.99 -6.43
N ASN A 363 12.29 17.32 -5.43
CA ASN A 363 12.71 17.95 -4.19
C ASN A 363 13.16 16.99 -3.10
N VAL A 364 13.15 15.67 -3.34
CA VAL A 364 13.78 14.69 -2.46
C VAL A 364 15.30 14.86 -2.57
N ASP A 365 15.95 15.28 -1.49
CA ASP A 365 17.39 15.60 -1.48
C ASP A 365 18.21 14.73 -0.53
N ALA A 366 17.56 14.02 0.42
CA ALA A 366 18.22 13.09 1.32
C ALA A 366 17.29 11.91 1.68
N ILE A 367 17.86 10.73 1.84
CA ILE A 367 17.14 9.47 2.11
C ILE A 367 17.87 8.72 3.22
N GLY A 368 17.11 8.32 4.24
CA GLY A 368 17.60 7.56 5.38
C GLY A 368 18.00 6.11 5.07
N ASN A 369 18.71 5.49 5.99
CA ASN A 369 19.17 4.09 5.90
C ASN A 369 18.26 3.09 6.61
N ASP A 370 17.23 3.58 7.29
CA ASP A 370 16.18 2.77 7.91
C ASP A 370 15.17 2.28 6.85
N PHE A 371 14.31 1.34 7.24
CA PHE A 371 13.27 0.83 6.36
C PHE A 371 12.13 0.20 7.15
N GLU A 372 10.91 0.64 6.89
CA GLU A 372 9.70 0.02 7.42
C GLU A 372 8.66 -0.18 6.33
N LEU A 373 7.85 -1.24 6.46
CA LEU A 373 6.67 -1.50 5.65
C LEU A 373 5.44 -1.45 6.52
N SER A 374 4.43 -0.74 6.07
CA SER A 374 3.14 -0.62 6.74
C SER A 374 2.14 -1.64 6.21
N VAL A 375 1.16 -1.99 7.03
CA VAL A 375 0.00 -2.80 6.66
C VAL A 375 -1.09 -1.88 6.13
N GLY A 376 -1.55 -2.10 4.90
CA GLY A 376 -2.55 -1.25 4.28
C GLY A 376 -3.50 -1.98 3.34
N PHE A 377 -4.56 -1.27 2.96
CA PHE A 377 -5.51 -1.68 1.94
C PHE A 377 -5.70 -0.56 0.93
N CYS A 378 -5.54 -0.88 -0.33
CA CYS A 378 -5.72 0.04 -1.43
C CYS A 378 -7.07 -0.19 -2.13
N GLY A 379 -7.81 0.89 -2.40
CA GLY A 379 -9.08 0.88 -3.13
C GLY A 379 -8.92 1.39 -4.57
N LYS A 380 -9.44 0.66 -5.57
CA LYS A 380 -9.52 1.09 -6.96
C LYS A 380 -10.69 0.38 -7.65
N ASP A 381 -11.48 1.08 -8.42
CA ASP A 381 -12.63 0.55 -9.18
C ASP A 381 -13.59 -0.32 -8.34
N GLY A 382 -13.81 0.06 -7.07
CA GLY A 382 -14.65 -0.71 -6.14
C GLY A 382 -14.00 -1.97 -5.57
N GLN A 383 -12.76 -2.28 -5.93
CA GLN A 383 -12.00 -3.41 -5.44
C GLN A 383 -11.01 -2.99 -4.35
N THR A 384 -10.94 -3.74 -3.26
CA THR A 384 -9.96 -3.56 -2.18
C THR A 384 -8.89 -4.63 -2.26
N ALA A 385 -7.62 -4.22 -2.25
CA ALA A 385 -6.47 -5.13 -2.26
C ALA A 385 -5.56 -4.88 -1.07
N PRO A 386 -5.05 -5.92 -0.38
CA PRO A 386 -4.02 -5.75 0.64
C PRO A 386 -2.71 -5.29 -0.02
N VAL A 387 -2.07 -4.31 0.58
CA VAL A 387 -0.82 -3.70 0.10
C VAL A 387 0.14 -3.43 1.26
N GLY A 388 1.42 -3.33 0.96
CA GLY A 388 2.43 -2.77 1.85
C GLY A 388 2.94 -1.46 1.27
N ASP A 389 3.02 -0.44 2.10
CA ASP A 389 3.60 0.84 1.72
C ASP A 389 4.82 1.09 2.60
N GLY A 390 5.92 1.56 2.04
CA GLY A 390 7.08 1.73 2.89
C GLY A 390 8.21 2.56 2.31
N GLY A 391 9.24 2.67 3.12
CA GLY A 391 10.46 3.39 2.77
C GLY A 391 11.27 3.72 4.01
N PRO A 392 12.31 4.53 3.84
CA PRO A 392 13.08 5.14 4.90
C PRO A 392 12.52 6.51 5.28
N HIS A 393 13.06 7.12 6.32
CA HIS A 393 12.93 8.56 6.51
C HIS A 393 13.42 9.29 5.27
N THR A 394 12.63 10.26 4.80
CA THR A 394 12.90 10.96 3.53
C THR A 394 12.80 12.46 3.71
N ARG A 395 13.85 13.19 3.33
CA ARG A 395 13.86 14.64 3.31
C ARG A 395 13.36 15.18 1.98
N ILE A 396 12.40 16.09 2.04
CA ILE A 396 11.82 16.76 0.89
C ILE A 396 11.91 18.26 1.10
N LEU A 397 12.66 18.93 0.24
CA LEU A 397 12.78 20.40 0.28
C LEU A 397 11.52 21.06 -0.28
N ASN A 398 11.20 22.25 0.23
CA ASN A 398 10.15 23.11 -0.32
C ASN A 398 8.75 22.45 -0.42
N ALA A 399 8.43 21.54 0.52
CA ALA A 399 7.14 20.86 0.59
C ALA A 399 6.03 21.81 1.07
N LEU A 400 4.85 21.73 0.46
CA LEU A 400 3.68 22.52 0.86
C LEU A 400 2.99 21.81 2.03
N VAL A 401 3.12 22.41 3.21
CA VAL A 401 2.46 21.98 4.44
C VAL A 401 1.25 22.86 4.71
N GLY A 402 0.14 22.25 5.15
CA GLY A 402 -1.06 22.95 5.60
C GLY A 402 -1.49 22.45 6.97
N GLY A 403 -2.12 23.35 7.75
CA GLY A 403 -2.86 23.02 8.95
C GLY A 403 -4.34 23.28 8.74
N SER A 404 -5.22 22.68 9.57
CA SER A 404 -6.61 23.11 9.63
C SER A 404 -6.67 24.51 10.25
N SER A 405 -7.22 25.45 9.50
CA SER A 405 -7.56 26.80 10.01
C SER A 405 -8.74 26.73 10.98
#